data_49ee1b52bb672d271b879902248a7c1b
#
_entry.id   49ee1b52bb672d271b879902248a7c1b
#
_cell.length_a   1.000
_cell.length_b   1.000
_cell.length_c   1.000
_cell.angle_alpha   90.00
_cell.angle_beta   90.00
_cell.angle_gamma   90.00
#
_symmetry.space_group_name_H-M   'P 1'
#
loop_
_entity.id
_entity.type
_entity.pdbx_description
1 polymer ?
#
loop_
_entity_poly.entity_id
_entity_poly.type
_entity_poly.pdbx_seq_one_letter_code
_entity_poly.pdbx_strand_id
1 'polypeptide(L)'
;MSRIVVLGAGESGAGAAVLAKKEGFDVFVSDMSAIKDKYKKMLDDHGIEWEEKQHSEDRILNADEIIKSPGIPKEAPMVRKAVEKGIGIISEIEFAGRYTSSKMVCITGSNGKTTTTSLIYHIFKTAGLDVGLAGNIGNSLALQVAEDPHDCYVIELSSFQLDDMYDFRANIAILLNITPDHLDRYDNCMQNYIDAKMRILRNQTEDDCFIYWNDDPVVTKELPKYDVKAAKYAFSETRNDACAAFIDNGTYEIVSPGHFVMPQEELSLRGKHNMYNSMAAGIASMTAGIDSATLRKCLGDFPGVEHRLEKVAVVDGVQYINDSKATNVDACWYALESMTAPTVLIIGGKDKGNDYNEIKDMVLRKCRALVYLGADNTKLHKFFDGLGLPVRDTDNMSDCVKACRELAHTGDTVLLSPCCASFDLFRNMEDRGEQFKALVRAL
;
A
#
# COMPACT_ATOMS: atom_id res chain seq x y z
N MET A 1 25.10 19.69 -20.10
CA MET A 1 24.43 19.32 -18.83
C MET A 1 23.22 18.53 -19.25
N SER A 2 23.06 17.31 -18.77
CA SER A 2 21.87 16.52 -19.13
C SER A 2 20.63 17.10 -18.50
N ARG A 3 19.50 17.02 -19.22
CA ARG A 3 18.24 17.61 -18.83
C ARG A 3 17.27 16.57 -18.33
N ILE A 4 16.79 16.75 -17.11
CA ILE A 4 15.73 15.94 -16.48
C ILE A 4 14.45 16.77 -16.46
N VAL A 5 13.36 16.18 -16.93
CA VAL A 5 12.02 16.74 -16.74
C VAL A 5 11.24 15.85 -15.78
N VAL A 6 10.56 16.48 -14.83
CA VAL A 6 9.71 15.77 -13.87
C VAL A 6 8.24 16.05 -14.22
N LEU A 7 7.48 14.99 -14.46
CA LEU A 7 6.03 15.06 -14.66
C LEU A 7 5.29 14.74 -13.37
N GLY A 8 4.56 15.75 -12.86
CA GLY A 8 3.86 15.73 -11.58
C GLY A 8 4.74 16.27 -10.44
N ALA A 9 4.22 17.26 -9.72
CA ALA A 9 4.91 17.98 -8.65
C ALA A 9 4.35 17.64 -7.25
N GLY A 10 3.96 16.38 -7.05
CA GLY A 10 3.63 15.85 -5.73
C GLY A 10 4.90 15.51 -4.94
N GLU A 11 4.75 14.73 -3.86
CA GLU A 11 5.85 14.30 -2.96
C GLU A 11 7.02 13.70 -3.74
N SER A 12 6.76 12.66 -4.54
CA SER A 12 7.78 11.97 -5.33
C SER A 12 8.45 12.87 -6.37
N GLY A 13 7.63 13.68 -7.09
CA GLY A 13 8.17 14.54 -8.15
C GLY A 13 9.02 15.67 -7.62
N ALA A 14 8.58 16.37 -6.58
CA ALA A 14 9.36 17.43 -5.95
C ALA A 14 10.69 16.88 -5.38
N GLY A 15 10.64 15.73 -4.70
CA GLY A 15 11.85 15.08 -4.19
C GLY A 15 12.83 14.65 -5.29
N ALA A 16 12.30 14.06 -6.38
CA ALA A 16 13.12 13.70 -7.54
C ALA A 16 13.81 14.93 -8.16
N ALA A 17 13.08 16.05 -8.26
CA ALA A 17 13.62 17.29 -8.80
C ALA A 17 14.76 17.85 -7.93
N VAL A 18 14.61 17.79 -6.59
CA VAL A 18 15.66 18.22 -5.64
C VAL A 18 16.91 17.34 -5.82
N LEU A 19 16.76 16.01 -5.86
CA LEU A 19 17.90 15.11 -6.08
C LEU A 19 18.56 15.39 -7.43
N ALA A 20 17.79 15.50 -8.50
CA ALA A 20 18.35 15.78 -9.84
C ALA A 20 19.12 17.10 -9.87
N LYS A 21 18.60 18.13 -9.19
CA LYS A 21 19.30 19.42 -9.09
C LYS A 21 20.60 19.31 -8.32
N LYS A 22 20.59 18.56 -7.20
CA LYS A 22 21.81 18.29 -6.40
C LYS A 22 22.86 17.55 -7.19
N GLU A 23 22.47 16.60 -8.03
CA GLU A 23 23.36 15.83 -8.92
C GLU A 23 23.79 16.62 -10.17
N GLY A 24 23.41 17.89 -10.29
CA GLY A 24 23.92 18.80 -11.33
C GLY A 24 23.20 18.73 -12.66
N PHE A 25 21.96 18.21 -12.70
CA PHE A 25 21.13 18.23 -13.90
C PHE A 25 20.49 19.61 -14.15
N ASP A 26 20.15 19.88 -15.39
CA ASP A 26 19.18 20.92 -15.75
C ASP A 26 17.78 20.35 -15.53
N VAL A 27 17.04 20.93 -14.57
CA VAL A 27 15.77 20.36 -14.07
C VAL A 27 14.59 21.28 -14.36
N PHE A 28 13.54 20.69 -14.91
CA PHE A 28 12.26 21.36 -15.10
C PHE A 28 11.12 20.47 -14.59
N VAL A 29 10.18 21.05 -13.82
CA VAL A 29 9.01 20.35 -13.28
C VAL A 29 7.74 20.86 -13.95
N SER A 30 6.87 19.95 -14.39
CA SER A 30 5.61 20.29 -15.04
C SER A 30 4.44 19.49 -14.44
N ASP A 31 3.36 20.18 -14.03
CA ASP A 31 2.15 19.56 -13.48
C ASP A 31 0.88 20.14 -14.15
N MET A 32 -0.02 19.24 -14.58
CA MET A 32 -1.33 19.64 -15.13
C MET A 32 -2.28 20.20 -14.09
N SER A 33 -2.02 19.93 -12.80
CA SER A 33 -2.80 20.42 -11.67
C SER A 33 -2.11 21.61 -11.00
N ALA A 34 -2.80 22.25 -10.06
CA ALA A 34 -2.17 23.22 -9.19
C ALA A 34 -1.20 22.51 -8.22
N ILE A 35 0.03 22.97 -8.17
CA ILE A 35 1.05 22.47 -7.25
C ILE A 35 0.76 23.01 -5.84
N LYS A 36 0.86 22.15 -4.83
CA LYS A 36 0.68 22.57 -3.42
C LYS A 36 1.80 23.53 -3.01
N ASP A 37 1.46 24.55 -2.23
CA ASP A 37 2.41 25.61 -1.84
C ASP A 37 3.69 25.08 -1.20
N LYS A 38 3.62 24.00 -0.40
CA LYS A 38 4.80 23.38 0.20
C LYS A 38 5.80 22.87 -0.84
N TYR A 39 5.31 22.34 -1.97
CA TYR A 39 6.18 21.84 -3.05
C TYR A 39 6.69 22.98 -3.93
N LYS A 40 5.87 24.02 -4.20
CA LYS A 40 6.35 25.24 -4.86
C LYS A 40 7.52 25.84 -4.10
N LYS A 41 7.34 26.01 -2.79
CA LYS A 41 8.40 26.52 -1.93
C LYS A 41 9.66 25.64 -1.99
N MET A 42 9.52 24.31 -1.94
CA MET A 42 10.64 23.38 -2.06
C MET A 42 11.39 23.57 -3.39
N LEU A 43 10.68 23.67 -4.50
CA LEU A 43 11.27 23.88 -5.83
C LEU A 43 11.96 25.24 -5.94
N ASP A 44 11.31 26.31 -5.45
CA ASP A 44 11.85 27.67 -5.44
C ASP A 44 13.12 27.78 -4.59
N ASP A 45 13.12 27.17 -3.38
CA ASP A 45 14.27 27.17 -2.47
C ASP A 45 15.51 26.48 -3.10
N HIS A 46 15.31 25.53 -4.02
CA HIS A 46 16.38 24.84 -4.76
C HIS A 46 16.67 25.46 -6.14
N GLY A 47 15.99 26.55 -6.51
CA GLY A 47 16.17 27.20 -7.81
C GLY A 47 15.81 26.30 -8.99
N ILE A 48 14.73 25.52 -8.85
CA ILE A 48 14.20 24.63 -9.86
C ILE A 48 13.04 25.31 -10.59
N GLU A 49 13.11 25.39 -11.90
CA GLU A 49 12.03 25.92 -12.71
C GLU A 49 10.84 24.97 -12.77
N TRP A 50 9.64 25.50 -12.66
CA TRP A 50 8.41 24.73 -12.71
C TRP A 50 7.27 25.45 -13.42
N GLU A 51 6.26 24.67 -13.84
CA GLU A 51 4.97 25.15 -14.34
C GLU A 51 3.81 24.32 -13.77
N GLU A 52 2.64 24.94 -13.67
CA GLU A 52 1.42 24.27 -13.21
C GLU A 52 0.23 24.56 -14.12
N LYS A 53 -0.80 23.68 -14.06
CA LYS A 53 -2.06 23.78 -14.84
C LYS A 53 -1.84 23.73 -16.35
N GLN A 54 -0.72 23.26 -16.76
CA GLN A 54 -0.34 23.11 -18.17
C GLN A 54 0.82 22.15 -18.35
N HIS A 55 1.07 21.78 -19.61
CA HIS A 55 2.28 21.09 -20.06
C HIS A 55 2.83 21.82 -21.28
N SER A 56 3.95 22.49 -21.13
CA SER A 56 4.68 23.13 -22.24
C SER A 56 5.46 22.07 -23.01
N GLU A 57 4.91 21.61 -24.12
CA GLU A 57 5.42 20.49 -24.91
C GLU A 57 6.89 20.65 -25.29
N ASP A 58 7.28 21.83 -25.79
CA ASP A 58 8.66 22.11 -26.20
C ASP A 58 9.65 22.06 -25.03
N ARG A 59 9.19 22.39 -23.81
CA ARG A 59 10.00 22.34 -22.60
C ARG A 59 10.15 20.93 -22.04
N ILE A 60 9.15 20.10 -22.25
CA ILE A 60 9.10 18.71 -21.77
C ILE A 60 9.83 17.78 -22.73
N LEU A 61 9.53 17.90 -24.03
CA LEU A 61 10.05 16.99 -25.04
C LEU A 61 11.51 17.27 -25.46
N ASN A 62 12.20 18.22 -24.84
CA ASN A 62 13.65 18.39 -24.98
C ASN A 62 14.43 17.75 -23.82
N ALA A 63 13.78 16.90 -23.01
CA ALA A 63 14.41 16.14 -21.95
C ALA A 63 15.31 15.02 -22.51
N ASP A 64 16.40 14.73 -21.80
CA ASP A 64 17.18 13.50 -22.03
C ASP A 64 16.49 12.30 -21.33
N GLU A 65 15.86 12.54 -20.19
CA GLU A 65 15.08 11.54 -19.42
C GLU A 65 13.93 12.23 -18.68
N ILE A 66 12.84 11.52 -18.50
CA ILE A 66 11.66 11.99 -17.77
C ILE A 66 11.43 11.14 -16.51
N ILE A 67 11.31 11.81 -15.35
CA ILE A 67 10.85 11.17 -14.12
C ILE A 67 9.34 11.41 -14.00
N LYS A 68 8.55 10.33 -13.95
CA LYS A 68 7.10 10.39 -13.95
C LYS A 68 6.51 10.00 -12.60
N SER A 69 5.63 10.84 -12.06
CA SER A 69 4.83 10.49 -10.89
C SER A 69 3.93 9.27 -11.18
N PRO A 70 3.81 8.30 -10.22
CA PRO A 70 3.07 7.05 -10.46
C PRO A 70 1.57 7.26 -10.72
N GLY A 71 1.00 8.39 -10.27
CA GLY A 71 -0.38 8.77 -10.56
C GLY A 71 -0.67 9.08 -12.03
N ILE A 72 0.35 9.42 -12.82
CA ILE A 72 0.18 9.77 -14.25
C ILE A 72 0.12 8.48 -15.08
N PRO A 73 -0.99 8.25 -15.84
CA PRO A 73 -1.12 7.07 -16.68
C PRO A 73 -0.10 7.04 -17.83
N LYS A 74 0.29 5.85 -18.27
CA LYS A 74 1.13 5.67 -19.47
C LYS A 74 0.44 6.18 -20.74
N GLU A 75 -0.90 6.22 -20.74
CA GLU A 75 -1.74 6.71 -21.83
C GLU A 75 -1.85 8.25 -21.86
N ALA A 76 -1.35 8.96 -20.86
CA ALA A 76 -1.40 10.43 -20.84
C ALA A 76 -0.74 11.01 -22.09
N PRO A 77 -1.35 12.04 -22.73
CA PRO A 77 -0.88 12.55 -24.03
C PRO A 77 0.61 12.91 -24.03
N MET A 78 1.11 13.53 -22.96
CA MET A 78 2.50 13.95 -22.86
C MET A 78 3.45 12.75 -22.71
N VAL A 79 3.02 11.72 -21.96
CA VAL A 79 3.77 10.46 -21.78
C VAL A 79 3.90 9.73 -23.12
N ARG A 80 2.81 9.62 -23.89
CA ARG A 80 2.84 9.01 -25.24
C ARG A 80 3.80 9.75 -26.18
N LYS A 81 3.72 11.09 -26.23
CA LYS A 81 4.61 11.89 -27.06
C LYS A 81 6.09 11.70 -26.69
N ALA A 82 6.39 11.61 -25.39
CA ALA A 82 7.75 11.36 -24.92
C ALA A 82 8.24 9.99 -25.39
N VAL A 83 7.42 8.94 -25.24
CA VAL A 83 7.74 7.58 -25.71
C VAL A 83 7.93 7.55 -27.23
N GLU A 84 7.03 8.17 -28.01
CA GLU A 84 7.14 8.28 -29.47
C GLU A 84 8.44 8.98 -29.91
N LYS A 85 8.94 9.90 -29.10
CA LYS A 85 10.19 10.62 -29.33
C LYS A 85 11.44 9.85 -28.83
N GLY A 86 11.25 8.70 -28.21
CA GLY A 86 12.33 7.85 -27.68
C GLY A 86 12.93 8.37 -26.35
N ILE A 87 12.25 9.25 -25.62
CA ILE A 87 12.70 9.73 -24.32
C ILE A 87 12.41 8.67 -23.26
N GLY A 88 13.44 8.30 -22.50
CA GLY A 88 13.30 7.36 -21.38
C GLY A 88 12.39 7.91 -20.28
N ILE A 89 11.49 7.06 -19.77
CA ILE A 89 10.60 7.41 -18.67
C ILE A 89 10.89 6.46 -17.51
N ILE A 90 11.15 7.01 -16.34
CA ILE A 90 11.48 6.27 -15.12
C ILE A 90 10.65 6.74 -13.93
N SER A 91 10.57 5.91 -12.90
CA SER A 91 9.99 6.29 -11.60
C SER A 91 11.00 7.10 -10.76
N GLU A 92 10.50 7.81 -9.75
CA GLU A 92 11.33 8.46 -8.74
C GLU A 92 12.21 7.45 -7.99
N ILE A 93 11.69 6.25 -7.73
CA ILE A 93 12.42 5.16 -7.05
C ILE A 93 13.59 4.67 -7.90
N GLU A 94 13.37 4.47 -9.20
CA GLU A 94 14.43 4.13 -10.16
C GLU A 94 15.52 5.18 -10.17
N PHE A 95 15.13 6.46 -10.25
CA PHE A 95 16.07 7.56 -10.26
C PHE A 95 16.90 7.63 -8.97
N ALA A 96 16.22 7.60 -7.81
CA ALA A 96 16.88 7.66 -6.51
C ALA A 96 17.87 6.49 -6.28
N GLY A 97 17.51 5.30 -6.72
CA GLY A 97 18.34 4.10 -6.58
C GLY A 97 19.72 4.22 -7.25
N ARG A 98 19.87 5.11 -8.24
CA ARG A 98 21.15 5.35 -8.92
C ARG A 98 22.16 6.14 -8.07
N TYR A 99 21.68 6.85 -7.04
CA TYR A 99 22.46 7.80 -6.24
C TYR A 99 22.66 7.35 -4.79
N THR A 100 22.36 6.11 -4.48
CA THR A 100 22.60 5.54 -3.17
C THR A 100 23.07 4.08 -3.26
N SER A 101 23.91 3.68 -2.32
CA SER A 101 24.31 2.27 -2.12
C SER A 101 23.64 1.61 -0.92
N SER A 102 22.63 2.28 -0.34
CA SER A 102 21.89 1.81 0.83
C SER A 102 21.16 0.51 0.53
N LYS A 103 20.91 -0.30 1.56
CA LYS A 103 20.12 -1.52 1.43
C LYS A 103 18.65 -1.19 1.21
N MET A 104 18.02 -1.83 0.22
CA MET A 104 16.65 -1.64 -0.19
C MET A 104 15.78 -2.83 0.22
N VAL A 105 14.88 -2.63 1.19
CA VAL A 105 13.85 -3.59 1.59
C VAL A 105 12.54 -3.14 0.94
N CYS A 106 12.10 -3.87 -0.08
CA CYS A 106 11.01 -3.45 -0.96
C CYS A 106 9.79 -4.37 -0.80
N ILE A 107 8.62 -3.78 -0.59
CA ILE A 107 7.39 -4.50 -0.34
C ILE A 107 6.36 -4.16 -1.41
N THR A 108 5.83 -5.19 -2.10
CA THR A 108 4.68 -5.07 -3.00
C THR A 108 3.64 -6.14 -2.73
N GLY A 109 2.52 -6.04 -3.39
CA GLY A 109 1.36 -6.92 -3.30
C GLY A 109 0.07 -6.16 -3.61
N SER A 110 -1.04 -6.83 -3.74
CA SER A 110 -2.34 -6.17 -3.81
C SER A 110 -2.73 -5.60 -2.45
N ASN A 111 -2.66 -6.42 -1.42
CA ASN A 111 -3.01 -6.07 -0.03
C ASN A 111 -1.85 -6.28 0.93
N GLY A 112 -1.90 -5.65 2.12
CA GLY A 112 -0.92 -5.83 3.18
C GLY A 112 0.33 -4.95 3.10
N LYS A 113 0.64 -4.34 1.97
CA LYS A 113 1.87 -3.54 1.76
C LYS A 113 2.16 -2.57 2.89
N THR A 114 1.26 -1.66 3.18
CA THR A 114 1.48 -0.60 4.19
C THR A 114 1.71 -1.16 5.58
N THR A 115 0.94 -2.19 5.97
CA THR A 115 1.09 -2.83 7.27
C THR A 115 2.46 -3.48 7.40
N THR A 116 2.87 -4.26 6.39
CA THR A 116 4.17 -4.95 6.37
C THR A 116 5.32 -3.96 6.34
N THR A 117 5.24 -2.93 5.49
CA THR A 117 6.26 -1.87 5.40
C THR A 117 6.41 -1.11 6.72
N SER A 118 5.30 -0.70 7.33
CA SER A 118 5.32 0.00 8.62
C SER A 118 5.82 -0.89 9.76
N LEU A 119 5.47 -2.18 9.76
CA LEU A 119 5.94 -3.13 10.76
C LEU A 119 7.45 -3.37 10.62
N ILE A 120 7.96 -3.58 9.41
CA ILE A 120 9.42 -3.74 9.18
C ILE A 120 10.16 -2.48 9.60
N TYR A 121 9.67 -1.30 9.21
CA TYR A 121 10.26 -0.03 9.62
C TYR A 121 10.29 0.12 11.14
N HIS A 122 9.19 -0.21 11.83
CA HIS A 122 9.12 -0.20 13.29
C HIS A 122 10.15 -1.14 13.93
N ILE A 123 10.28 -2.37 13.41
CA ILE A 123 11.25 -3.35 13.91
C ILE A 123 12.69 -2.85 13.71
N PHE A 124 13.01 -2.37 12.50
CA PHE A 124 14.35 -1.89 12.16
C PHE A 124 14.75 -0.67 13.00
N LYS A 125 13.81 0.28 13.16
CA LYS A 125 14.01 1.46 14.00
C LYS A 125 14.22 1.09 15.48
N THR A 126 13.43 0.13 15.99
CA THR A 126 13.55 -0.36 17.38
C THR A 126 14.86 -1.12 17.60
N ALA A 127 15.35 -1.81 16.57
CA ALA A 127 16.67 -2.45 16.60
C ALA A 127 17.85 -1.46 16.52
N GLY A 128 17.57 -0.15 16.35
CA GLY A 128 18.59 0.89 16.30
C GLY A 128 19.27 1.05 14.94
N LEU A 129 18.70 0.50 13.88
CA LEU A 129 19.22 0.70 12.52
C LEU A 129 18.95 2.14 12.04
N ASP A 130 19.88 2.69 11.27
CA ASP A 130 19.65 3.91 10.51
C ASP A 130 18.81 3.57 9.27
N VAL A 131 17.49 3.84 9.38
CA VAL A 131 16.50 3.40 8.41
C VAL A 131 15.52 4.49 8.02
N GLY A 132 15.35 4.68 6.71
CA GLY A 132 14.34 5.55 6.09
C GLY A 132 13.09 4.77 5.69
N LEU A 133 11.94 5.44 5.73
CA LEU A 133 10.66 4.94 5.23
C LEU A 133 10.29 5.70 3.95
N ALA A 134 10.07 4.98 2.85
CA ALA A 134 9.89 5.62 1.55
C ALA A 134 8.88 4.89 0.64
N GLY A 135 8.61 5.49 -0.50
CA GLY A 135 7.80 4.93 -1.58
C GLY A 135 6.36 5.42 -1.58
N ASN A 136 5.40 4.53 -1.64
CA ASN A 136 3.97 4.87 -1.64
C ASN A 136 3.46 5.35 -0.26
N ILE A 137 4.27 5.20 0.77
CA ILE A 137 4.12 5.76 2.13
C ILE A 137 5.47 6.34 2.57
N GLY A 138 5.45 7.16 3.62
CA GLY A 138 6.65 7.85 4.10
C GLY A 138 6.99 9.06 3.23
N ASN A 139 8.26 9.41 3.18
CA ASN A 139 8.77 10.51 2.38
C ASN A 139 9.30 10.02 1.02
N SER A 140 9.47 10.94 0.08
CA SER A 140 10.15 10.63 -1.19
C SER A 140 11.53 10.00 -0.94
N LEU A 141 11.83 8.87 -1.59
CA LEU A 141 13.15 8.24 -1.53
C LEU A 141 14.22 9.21 -2.05
N ALA A 142 13.93 9.87 -3.18
CA ALA A 142 14.85 10.82 -3.80
C ALA A 142 15.16 11.99 -2.88
N LEU A 143 14.16 12.53 -2.17
CA LEU A 143 14.38 13.61 -1.21
C LEU A 143 15.26 13.16 -0.05
N GLN A 144 15.00 11.97 0.52
CA GLN A 144 15.83 11.42 1.60
C GLN A 144 17.28 11.19 1.12
N VAL A 145 17.48 10.58 -0.05
CA VAL A 145 18.83 10.40 -0.64
C VAL A 145 19.54 11.76 -0.83
N ALA A 146 18.78 12.80 -1.18
CA ALA A 146 19.34 14.13 -1.36
C ALA A 146 19.74 14.83 -0.05
N GLU A 147 18.88 14.79 0.96
CA GLU A 147 18.97 15.67 2.13
C GLU A 147 19.24 14.95 3.46
N ASP A 148 18.73 13.72 3.62
CA ASP A 148 18.81 12.93 4.85
C ASP A 148 19.01 11.45 4.53
N PRO A 149 20.19 11.07 3.99
CA PRO A 149 20.46 9.69 3.55
C PRO A 149 20.58 8.74 4.74
N HIS A 150 20.05 7.51 4.55
CA HIS A 150 20.08 6.44 5.53
C HIS A 150 20.85 5.21 5.01
N ASP A 151 21.33 4.36 5.91
CA ASP A 151 22.04 3.10 5.56
C ASP A 151 21.10 2.06 4.94
N CYS A 152 19.80 2.15 5.23
CA CYS A 152 18.77 1.23 4.76
C CYS A 152 17.46 1.98 4.50
N TYR A 153 16.70 1.51 3.51
CA TYR A 153 15.33 2.01 3.26
C TYR A 153 14.33 0.87 3.24
N VAL A 154 13.19 1.07 3.91
CA VAL A 154 12.01 0.20 3.79
C VAL A 154 11.01 0.91 2.87
N ILE A 155 10.72 0.29 1.74
CA ILE A 155 10.06 0.96 0.61
C ILE A 155 8.77 0.22 0.24
N GLU A 156 7.63 0.91 0.36
CA GLU A 156 6.37 0.42 -0.21
C GLU A 156 6.34 0.70 -1.71
N LEU A 157 6.19 -0.34 -2.53
CA LEU A 157 6.12 -0.23 -3.98
C LEU A 157 4.72 -0.56 -4.52
N SER A 158 4.09 0.41 -5.18
CA SER A 158 2.92 0.18 -6.02
C SER A 158 3.31 -0.48 -7.34
N SER A 159 2.35 -1.12 -8.02
CA SER A 159 2.56 -1.64 -9.38
C SER A 159 2.95 -0.53 -10.37
N PHE A 160 2.40 0.68 -10.19
CA PHE A 160 2.70 1.83 -11.05
C PHE A 160 4.13 2.36 -10.92
N GLN A 161 4.74 2.25 -9.73
CA GLN A 161 6.16 2.56 -9.55
C GLN A 161 7.03 1.48 -10.18
N LEU A 162 6.68 0.21 -9.98
CA LEU A 162 7.39 -0.93 -10.55
C LEU A 162 7.38 -0.93 -12.09
N ASP A 163 6.33 -0.42 -12.75
CA ASP A 163 6.24 -0.32 -14.20
C ASP A 163 7.39 0.50 -14.82
N ASP A 164 7.82 1.54 -14.12
CA ASP A 164 8.86 2.47 -14.58
C ASP A 164 10.20 2.26 -13.82
N MET A 165 10.46 1.01 -13.39
CA MET A 165 11.72 0.58 -12.76
C MET A 165 12.44 -0.42 -13.66
N TYR A 166 13.73 -0.20 -13.94
CA TYR A 166 14.51 -0.96 -14.92
C TYR A 166 15.79 -1.54 -14.34
N ASP A 167 16.63 -0.72 -13.71
CA ASP A 167 17.92 -1.08 -13.16
C ASP A 167 17.95 -1.16 -11.64
N PHE A 168 16.89 -0.67 -10.99
CA PHE A 168 16.72 -0.71 -9.54
C PHE A 168 16.79 -2.15 -9.00
N ARG A 169 17.52 -2.35 -7.90
CA ARG A 169 17.68 -3.63 -7.22
C ARG A 169 17.11 -3.60 -5.82
N ALA A 170 16.21 -4.52 -5.51
CA ALA A 170 15.72 -4.77 -4.17
C ALA A 170 16.61 -5.81 -3.47
N ASN A 171 17.31 -5.44 -2.40
CA ASN A 171 18.13 -6.41 -1.64
C ASN A 171 17.27 -7.42 -0.88
N ILE A 172 16.12 -6.97 -0.36
CA ILE A 172 15.08 -7.83 0.17
C ILE A 172 13.79 -7.45 -0.56
N ALA A 173 13.31 -8.32 -1.44
CA ALA A 173 12.05 -8.17 -2.14
C ALA A 173 10.96 -8.97 -1.43
N ILE A 174 9.80 -8.36 -1.19
CA ILE A 174 8.65 -9.00 -0.56
C ILE A 174 7.43 -8.88 -1.47
N LEU A 175 6.87 -10.02 -1.88
CA LEU A 175 5.63 -10.11 -2.63
C LEU A 175 4.57 -10.79 -1.77
N LEU A 176 3.63 -10.00 -1.25
CA LEU A 176 2.65 -10.49 -0.27
C LEU A 176 1.55 -11.33 -0.91
N ASN A 177 0.94 -10.82 -1.99
CA ASN A 177 -0.18 -11.46 -2.68
C ASN A 177 -0.46 -10.74 -4.00
N ILE A 178 -1.20 -11.41 -4.90
CA ILE A 178 -1.69 -10.82 -6.15
C ILE A 178 -3.17 -11.16 -6.32
N THR A 179 -4.04 -10.18 -6.07
CA THR A 179 -5.48 -10.25 -6.31
C THR A 179 -5.93 -9.11 -7.22
N PRO A 180 -7.04 -9.23 -7.97
CA PRO A 180 -7.47 -8.20 -8.91
C PRO A 180 -7.63 -6.83 -8.26
N ASP A 181 -6.87 -5.85 -8.73
CA ASP A 181 -6.98 -4.44 -8.33
C ASP A 181 -6.44 -3.56 -9.47
N HIS A 182 -6.95 -2.34 -9.60
CA HIS A 182 -6.48 -1.35 -10.60
C HIS A 182 -6.43 -1.87 -12.06
N LEU A 183 -7.26 -2.84 -12.43
CA LEU A 183 -7.24 -3.44 -13.77
C LEU A 183 -7.56 -2.43 -14.89
N ASP A 184 -8.31 -1.37 -14.57
CA ASP A 184 -8.54 -0.22 -15.43
C ASP A 184 -7.25 0.45 -15.94
N ARG A 185 -6.16 0.36 -15.19
CA ARG A 185 -4.83 0.86 -15.54
C ARG A 185 -3.96 -0.16 -16.28
N TYR A 186 -4.43 -1.41 -16.41
CA TYR A 186 -3.72 -2.54 -17.01
C TYR A 186 -4.52 -3.17 -18.16
N ASP A 187 -5.24 -2.35 -18.94
CA ASP A 187 -6.04 -2.78 -20.10
C ASP A 187 -7.10 -3.86 -19.74
N ASN A 188 -7.56 -3.85 -18.48
CA ASN A 188 -8.40 -4.91 -17.89
C ASN A 188 -7.80 -6.32 -18.03
N CYS A 189 -6.48 -6.42 -18.12
CA CYS A 189 -5.72 -7.67 -18.25
C CYS A 189 -4.96 -7.97 -16.95
N MET A 190 -5.39 -9.04 -16.27
CA MET A 190 -4.76 -9.47 -15.02
C MET A 190 -3.26 -9.78 -15.19
N GLN A 191 -2.85 -10.33 -16.35
CA GLN A 191 -1.45 -10.66 -16.60
C GLN A 191 -0.56 -9.41 -16.61
N ASN A 192 -1.02 -8.28 -17.17
CA ASN A 192 -0.26 -7.03 -17.16
C ASN A 192 0.00 -6.54 -15.72
N TYR A 193 -0.99 -6.69 -14.83
CA TYR A 193 -0.85 -6.34 -13.41
C TYR A 193 0.09 -7.29 -12.66
N ILE A 194 0.04 -8.59 -12.96
CA ILE A 194 0.96 -9.59 -12.44
C ILE A 194 2.39 -9.25 -12.87
N ASP A 195 2.61 -9.02 -14.16
CA ASP A 195 3.93 -8.71 -14.72
C ASP A 195 4.52 -7.44 -14.09
N ALA A 196 3.69 -6.42 -13.85
CA ALA A 196 4.11 -5.21 -13.15
C ALA A 196 4.64 -5.52 -11.75
N LYS A 197 3.93 -6.33 -10.95
CA LYS A 197 4.38 -6.70 -9.60
C LYS A 197 5.61 -7.60 -9.58
N MET A 198 5.71 -8.54 -10.52
CA MET A 198 6.85 -9.44 -10.62
C MET A 198 8.15 -8.71 -10.99
N ARG A 199 8.08 -7.45 -11.47
CA ARG A 199 9.27 -6.60 -11.70
C ARG A 199 10.09 -6.33 -10.46
N ILE A 200 9.54 -6.51 -9.25
CA ILE A 200 10.28 -6.40 -8.00
C ILE A 200 11.49 -7.37 -7.93
N LEU A 201 11.45 -8.47 -8.70
CA LEU A 201 12.52 -9.47 -8.78
C LEU A 201 13.67 -9.07 -9.71
N ARG A 202 13.48 -8.01 -10.49
CA ARG A 202 14.51 -7.58 -11.45
C ARG A 202 15.80 -7.22 -10.73
N ASN A 203 16.90 -7.53 -11.41
CA ASN A 203 18.26 -7.19 -10.99
C ASN A 203 18.71 -7.78 -9.64
N GLN A 204 17.89 -8.63 -9.02
CA GLN A 204 18.31 -9.39 -7.85
C GLN A 204 19.45 -10.37 -8.22
N THR A 205 20.37 -10.57 -7.28
CA THR A 205 21.52 -11.47 -7.38
C THR A 205 21.42 -12.57 -6.32
N GLU A 206 22.40 -13.45 -6.25
CA GLU A 206 22.49 -14.51 -5.23
C GLU A 206 22.67 -13.96 -3.79
N ASP A 207 23.12 -12.71 -3.66
CA ASP A 207 23.28 -12.03 -2.37
C ASP A 207 21.97 -11.45 -1.82
N ASP A 208 20.88 -11.51 -2.60
CA ASP A 208 19.60 -10.92 -2.26
C ASP A 208 18.60 -11.96 -1.75
N CYS A 209 17.47 -11.47 -1.23
CA CYS A 209 16.40 -12.30 -0.69
C CYS A 209 15.06 -12.00 -1.37
N PHE A 210 14.29 -13.05 -1.63
CA PHE A 210 12.91 -12.94 -2.08
C PHE A 210 11.98 -13.64 -1.11
N ILE A 211 11.06 -12.89 -0.51
CA ILE A 211 10.06 -13.36 0.47
C ILE A 211 8.69 -13.34 -0.20
N TYR A 212 7.95 -14.45 -0.12
CA TYR A 212 6.65 -14.55 -0.78
C TYR A 212 5.69 -15.51 -0.06
N TRP A 213 4.39 -15.28 -0.25
CA TRP A 213 3.35 -16.15 0.28
C TRP A 213 3.16 -17.37 -0.62
N ASN A 214 3.46 -18.56 -0.07
CA ASN A 214 3.42 -19.83 -0.80
C ASN A 214 2.00 -20.29 -1.14
N ASP A 215 1.00 -19.85 -0.37
CA ASP A 215 -0.38 -20.29 -0.57
C ASP A 215 -1.17 -19.35 -1.50
N ASP A 216 -0.55 -18.29 -2.01
CA ASP A 216 -1.14 -17.44 -3.06
C ASP A 216 -1.12 -18.16 -4.40
N PRO A 217 -2.32 -18.47 -5.00
CA PRO A 217 -2.39 -19.28 -6.22
C PRO A 217 -1.83 -18.57 -7.45
N VAL A 218 -1.82 -17.24 -7.47
CA VAL A 218 -1.26 -16.46 -8.57
C VAL A 218 0.26 -16.44 -8.48
N VAL A 219 0.80 -16.13 -7.30
CA VAL A 219 2.25 -16.11 -7.08
C VAL A 219 2.87 -17.46 -7.36
N THR A 220 2.30 -18.56 -6.84
CA THR A 220 2.84 -19.91 -7.04
C THR A 220 2.77 -20.39 -8.50
N LYS A 221 1.75 -19.97 -9.24
CA LYS A 221 1.63 -20.27 -10.68
C LYS A 221 2.62 -19.47 -11.52
N GLU A 222 2.85 -18.21 -11.17
CA GLU A 222 3.66 -17.29 -11.97
C GLU A 222 5.16 -17.41 -11.67
N LEU A 223 5.54 -17.60 -10.41
CA LEU A 223 6.93 -17.63 -9.97
C LEU A 223 7.85 -18.56 -10.78
N PRO A 224 7.44 -19.77 -11.18
CA PRO A 224 8.27 -20.66 -12.00
C PRO A 224 8.66 -20.13 -13.38
N LYS A 225 8.00 -19.07 -13.86
CA LYS A 225 8.30 -18.44 -15.16
C LYS A 225 9.49 -17.47 -15.08
N TYR A 226 9.96 -17.15 -13.87
CA TYR A 226 11.01 -16.16 -13.61
C TYR A 226 12.28 -16.87 -13.14
N ASP A 227 13.45 -16.44 -13.65
CA ASP A 227 14.75 -16.88 -13.16
C ASP A 227 15.13 -16.06 -11.91
N VAL A 228 14.67 -16.53 -10.74
CA VAL A 228 14.92 -15.88 -9.45
C VAL A 228 16.24 -16.35 -8.90
N LYS A 229 17.26 -15.47 -8.94
CA LYS A 229 18.61 -15.73 -8.42
C LYS A 229 18.70 -15.60 -6.91
N ALA A 230 17.88 -14.72 -6.32
CA ALA A 230 17.85 -14.47 -4.90
C ALA A 230 17.46 -15.70 -4.07
N ALA A 231 17.95 -15.78 -2.84
CA ALA A 231 17.51 -16.78 -1.88
C ALA A 231 16.00 -16.64 -1.61
N LYS A 232 15.24 -17.72 -1.78
CA LYS A 232 13.78 -17.72 -1.67
C LYS A 232 13.34 -18.13 -0.27
N TYR A 233 12.54 -17.29 0.37
CA TYR A 233 11.92 -17.52 1.68
C TYR A 233 10.41 -17.48 1.55
N ALA A 234 9.80 -18.64 1.40
CA ALA A 234 8.34 -18.76 1.36
C ALA A 234 7.75 -18.75 2.77
N PHE A 235 6.53 -18.23 2.92
CA PHE A 235 5.74 -18.42 4.14
C PHE A 235 4.37 -19.03 3.81
N SER A 236 3.80 -19.78 4.77
CA SER A 236 2.55 -20.52 4.61
C SER A 236 1.63 -20.36 5.81
N GLU A 237 0.33 -20.46 5.58
CA GLU A 237 -0.72 -20.42 6.59
C GLU A 237 -0.68 -21.62 7.54
N THR A 238 -0.20 -22.73 7.04
CA THR A 238 -0.11 -23.99 7.79
C THR A 238 1.31 -24.53 7.72
N ARG A 239 1.66 -25.45 8.63
CA ARG A 239 2.97 -26.09 8.63
C ARG A 239 3.32 -26.65 7.25
N ASN A 240 4.43 -26.18 6.73
CA ASN A 240 4.99 -26.63 5.46
C ASN A 240 6.52 -26.59 5.59
N ASP A 241 7.14 -27.77 5.64
CA ASP A 241 8.59 -27.89 5.87
C ASP A 241 9.44 -27.34 4.70
N ALA A 242 8.82 -27.02 3.55
CA ALA A 242 9.47 -26.31 2.45
C ALA A 242 9.44 -24.78 2.61
N CYS A 243 8.70 -24.26 3.59
CA CYS A 243 8.58 -22.84 3.84
C CYS A 243 9.53 -22.37 4.95
N ALA A 244 9.94 -21.10 4.86
CA ALA A 244 10.78 -20.44 5.85
C ALA A 244 10.04 -20.05 7.13
N ALA A 245 8.71 -19.81 7.00
CA ALA A 245 7.82 -19.52 8.13
C ALA A 245 6.44 -20.11 7.91
N PHE A 246 5.77 -20.48 8.99
CA PHE A 246 4.41 -21.03 8.96
C PHE A 246 3.71 -20.88 10.32
N ILE A 247 2.41 -21.18 10.36
CA ILE A 247 1.66 -21.37 11.59
C ILE A 247 1.51 -22.87 11.86
N ASP A 248 1.90 -23.30 13.06
CA ASP A 248 1.68 -24.66 13.53
C ASP A 248 0.96 -24.62 14.90
N ASN A 249 -0.25 -25.21 14.95
CA ASN A 249 -1.06 -25.30 16.17
C ASN A 249 -1.18 -23.97 16.97
N GLY A 250 -1.44 -22.86 16.26
CA GLY A 250 -1.57 -21.54 16.87
C GLY A 250 -0.24 -20.89 17.26
N THR A 251 0.87 -21.44 16.78
CA THR A 251 2.21 -20.92 17.00
C THR A 251 2.80 -20.41 15.69
N TYR A 252 3.28 -19.20 15.67
CA TYR A 252 4.06 -18.64 14.58
C TYR A 252 5.51 -19.10 14.70
N GLU A 253 6.00 -19.75 13.66
CA GLU A 253 7.38 -20.26 13.58
C GLU A 253 8.10 -19.69 12.35
N ILE A 254 9.34 -19.22 12.55
CA ILE A 254 10.32 -19.02 11.48
C ILE A 254 11.40 -20.07 11.68
N VAL A 255 11.68 -20.83 10.63
CA VAL A 255 12.71 -21.88 10.63
C VAL A 255 13.93 -21.51 9.78
N SER A 256 13.80 -20.48 8.94
CA SER A 256 14.88 -19.92 8.08
C SER A 256 14.60 -18.44 7.78
N PRO A 257 15.60 -17.54 7.76
CA PRO A 257 17.06 -17.76 7.88
C PRO A 257 17.58 -17.94 9.32
N GLY A 258 16.74 -18.11 10.28
CA GLY A 258 17.06 -18.37 11.68
C GLY A 258 15.93 -19.09 12.35
N HIS A 259 15.93 -19.18 13.67
CA HIS A 259 14.85 -19.82 14.43
C HIS A 259 14.15 -18.83 15.34
N PHE A 260 12.82 -18.72 15.18
CA PHE A 260 11.96 -17.87 16.00
C PHE A 260 10.60 -18.55 16.21
N VAL A 261 10.08 -18.50 17.42
CA VAL A 261 8.79 -19.09 17.79
C VAL A 261 8.02 -18.12 18.67
N MET A 262 6.74 -17.89 18.36
CA MET A 262 5.86 -16.99 19.13
C MET A 262 4.42 -17.49 19.09
N PRO A 263 3.69 -17.58 20.21
CA PRO A 263 2.26 -17.85 20.20
C PRO A 263 1.53 -16.78 19.35
N GLN A 264 0.63 -17.22 18.49
CA GLN A 264 -0.13 -16.31 17.61
C GLN A 264 -0.94 -15.27 18.41
N GLU A 265 -1.36 -15.62 19.61
CA GLU A 265 -2.10 -14.74 20.51
C GLU A 265 -1.27 -13.58 21.08
N GLU A 266 0.06 -13.68 21.06
CA GLU A 266 0.97 -12.61 21.47
C GLU A 266 1.16 -11.55 20.36
N LEU A 267 0.81 -11.85 19.10
CA LEU A 267 0.89 -10.88 18.00
C LEU A 267 -0.08 -9.71 18.25
N SER A 268 0.40 -8.47 18.14
CA SER A 268 -0.42 -7.28 18.26
C SER A 268 -1.40 -7.15 17.10
N LEU A 269 -0.96 -7.51 15.89
CA LEU A 269 -1.77 -7.51 14.69
C LEU A 269 -2.64 -8.76 14.63
N ARG A 270 -3.96 -8.59 14.69
CA ARG A 270 -4.94 -9.68 14.67
C ARG A 270 -5.49 -9.93 13.28
N GLY A 271 -6.02 -11.13 13.07
CA GLY A 271 -6.63 -11.57 11.81
C GLY A 271 -5.62 -12.21 10.85
N LYS A 272 -6.15 -13.04 9.95
CA LYS A 272 -5.39 -13.90 9.05
C LYS A 272 -4.38 -13.14 8.18
N HIS A 273 -4.81 -12.05 7.57
CA HIS A 273 -3.93 -11.19 6.75
C HIS A 273 -2.77 -10.58 7.53
N ASN A 274 -3.04 -10.12 8.74
CA ASN A 274 -2.03 -9.52 9.57
C ASN A 274 -1.00 -10.55 10.06
N MET A 275 -1.40 -11.79 10.17
CA MET A 275 -0.50 -12.90 10.40
C MET A 275 0.49 -13.09 9.24
N TYR A 276 0.01 -13.02 7.98
CA TYR A 276 0.88 -13.07 6.80
C TYR A 276 1.83 -11.88 6.74
N ASN A 277 1.32 -10.68 7.05
CA ASN A 277 2.14 -9.47 7.15
C ASN A 277 3.24 -9.63 8.22
N SER A 278 2.90 -10.23 9.37
CA SER A 278 3.85 -10.51 10.46
C SER A 278 4.89 -11.57 10.07
N MET A 279 4.50 -12.62 9.33
CA MET A 279 5.44 -13.63 8.83
C MET A 279 6.45 -13.01 7.85
N ALA A 280 5.97 -12.25 6.87
CA ALA A 280 6.83 -11.58 5.90
C ALA A 280 7.79 -10.61 6.60
N ALA A 281 7.29 -9.81 7.55
CA ALA A 281 8.11 -8.88 8.32
C ALA A 281 9.14 -9.58 9.21
N GLY A 282 8.76 -10.69 9.83
CA GLY A 282 9.65 -11.49 10.66
C GLY A 282 10.82 -12.09 9.86
N ILE A 283 10.54 -12.70 8.70
CA ILE A 283 11.59 -13.24 7.81
C ILE A 283 12.54 -12.11 7.38
N ALA A 284 11.98 -10.98 6.91
CA ALA A 284 12.78 -9.83 6.48
C ALA A 284 13.69 -9.30 7.60
N SER A 285 13.16 -9.24 8.83
CA SER A 285 13.91 -8.77 9.99
C SER A 285 15.05 -9.72 10.36
N MET A 286 14.80 -11.03 10.36
CA MET A 286 15.85 -12.02 10.63
C MET A 286 16.89 -12.06 9.52
N THR A 287 16.50 -11.88 8.26
CA THR A 287 17.41 -11.73 7.12
C THR A 287 18.33 -10.51 7.29
N ALA A 288 17.81 -9.43 7.89
CA ALA A 288 18.58 -8.23 8.22
C ALA A 288 19.44 -8.39 9.50
N GLY A 289 19.42 -9.55 10.16
CA GLY A 289 20.23 -9.85 11.35
C GLY A 289 19.63 -9.35 12.67
N ILE A 290 18.33 -9.02 12.70
CA ILE A 290 17.66 -8.58 13.92
C ILE A 290 17.41 -9.78 14.83
N ASP A 291 17.71 -9.62 16.12
CA ASP A 291 17.59 -10.67 17.11
C ASP A 291 16.14 -11.02 17.47
N SER A 292 15.94 -12.26 17.96
CA SER A 292 14.61 -12.80 18.29
C SER A 292 13.90 -12.05 19.42
N ALA A 293 14.62 -11.44 20.34
CA ALA A 293 14.01 -10.70 21.46
C ALA A 293 13.42 -9.38 20.99
N THR A 294 14.17 -8.63 20.17
CA THR A 294 13.70 -7.41 19.51
C THR A 294 12.51 -7.71 18.60
N LEU A 295 12.60 -8.77 17.78
CA LEU A 295 11.52 -9.20 16.90
C LEU A 295 10.24 -9.51 17.68
N ARG A 296 10.32 -10.34 18.75
CA ARG A 296 9.18 -10.69 19.60
C ARG A 296 8.52 -9.44 20.20
N LYS A 297 9.34 -8.55 20.77
CA LYS A 297 8.84 -7.30 21.35
C LYS A 297 8.03 -6.52 20.31
N CYS A 298 8.61 -6.25 19.14
CA CYS A 298 7.97 -5.44 18.11
C CYS A 298 6.73 -6.09 17.51
N LEU A 299 6.72 -7.40 17.33
CA LEU A 299 5.52 -8.13 16.88
C LEU A 299 4.38 -8.09 17.91
N GLY A 300 4.73 -8.00 19.21
CA GLY A 300 3.78 -7.93 20.31
C GLY A 300 3.25 -6.54 20.62
N ASP A 301 4.02 -5.47 20.34
CA ASP A 301 3.68 -4.10 20.72
C ASP A 301 3.42 -3.13 19.55
N PHE A 302 3.49 -3.59 18.30
CA PHE A 302 3.23 -2.75 17.13
C PHE A 302 1.83 -2.14 17.19
N PRO A 303 1.68 -0.81 17.15
CA PRO A 303 0.37 -0.15 17.34
C PRO A 303 -0.59 -0.29 16.15
N GLY A 304 -0.14 -0.93 15.06
CA GLY A 304 -0.90 -0.99 13.81
C GLY A 304 -0.67 0.23 12.92
N VAL A 305 -1.48 0.33 11.88
CA VAL A 305 -1.45 1.41 10.90
C VAL A 305 -2.76 2.17 10.95
N GLU A 306 -2.70 3.49 10.98
CA GLU A 306 -3.87 4.35 10.93
C GLU A 306 -4.75 4.03 9.72
N HIS A 307 -6.07 4.08 9.90
CA HIS A 307 -7.08 3.73 8.90
C HIS A 307 -7.08 2.27 8.42
N ARG A 308 -6.39 1.35 9.14
CA ARG A 308 -6.40 -0.08 8.82
C ARG A 308 -6.73 -0.90 10.06
N LEU A 309 -7.99 -1.39 10.13
CA LEU A 309 -8.57 -2.06 11.29
C LEU A 309 -8.27 -1.31 12.61
N GLU A 310 -8.17 0.00 12.53
CA GLU A 310 -7.85 0.89 13.63
C GLU A 310 -9.01 0.96 14.62
N LYS A 311 -8.78 0.57 15.86
CA LYS A 311 -9.76 0.71 16.93
C LYS A 311 -9.89 2.18 17.31
N VAL A 312 -11.08 2.76 17.10
CA VAL A 312 -11.36 4.18 17.34
C VAL A 312 -11.81 4.43 18.77
N ALA A 313 -12.88 3.76 19.16
CA ALA A 313 -13.49 3.87 20.49
C ALA A 313 -14.46 2.70 20.75
N VAL A 314 -14.85 2.56 22.01
CA VAL A 314 -16.04 1.78 22.43
C VAL A 314 -17.04 2.77 23.00
N VAL A 315 -18.22 2.87 22.38
CA VAL A 315 -19.31 3.77 22.79
C VAL A 315 -20.56 2.94 23.03
N ASP A 316 -21.19 3.10 24.19
CA ASP A 316 -22.39 2.35 24.62
C ASP A 316 -22.22 0.80 24.49
N GLY A 317 -20.98 0.30 24.65
CA GLY A 317 -20.63 -1.11 24.50
C GLY A 317 -20.50 -1.59 23.06
N VAL A 318 -20.52 -0.69 22.07
CA VAL A 318 -20.28 -0.95 20.64
C VAL A 318 -18.85 -0.56 20.29
N GLN A 319 -18.10 -1.46 19.65
CA GLN A 319 -16.74 -1.18 19.18
C GLN A 319 -16.78 -0.53 17.79
N TYR A 320 -16.08 0.59 17.62
CA TYR A 320 -15.94 1.27 16.33
C TYR A 320 -14.54 1.04 15.76
N ILE A 321 -14.47 0.53 14.52
CA ILE A 321 -13.23 0.21 13.82
C ILE A 321 -13.17 0.97 12.50
N ASN A 322 -12.05 1.67 12.29
CA ASN A 322 -11.73 2.40 11.08
C ASN A 322 -10.82 1.57 10.17
N ASP A 323 -11.36 1.14 9.04
CA ASP A 323 -10.62 0.46 7.97
C ASP A 323 -10.84 1.20 6.63
N SER A 324 -10.81 2.54 6.68
CA SER A 324 -11.01 3.39 5.50
C SER A 324 -10.05 3.09 4.35
N LYS A 325 -8.92 2.44 4.63
CA LYS A 325 -7.93 1.98 3.64
C LYS A 325 -8.38 0.76 2.84
N ALA A 326 -9.45 0.07 3.20
CA ALA A 326 -10.05 -1.02 2.43
C ALA A 326 -10.82 -0.48 1.21
N THR A 327 -10.09 -0.17 0.15
CA THR A 327 -10.62 0.43 -1.09
C THR A 327 -10.93 -0.57 -2.20
N ASN A 328 -10.92 -1.86 -1.89
CA ASN A 328 -11.32 -2.97 -2.75
C ASN A 328 -12.09 -4.04 -1.97
N VAL A 329 -12.75 -4.96 -2.69
CA VAL A 329 -13.63 -5.98 -2.11
C VAL A 329 -12.83 -6.98 -1.27
N ASP A 330 -11.67 -7.40 -1.74
CA ASP A 330 -10.79 -8.35 -1.06
C ASP A 330 -10.33 -7.82 0.31
N ALA A 331 -9.93 -6.55 0.40
CA ALA A 331 -9.57 -5.93 1.68
C ALA A 331 -10.76 -5.95 2.68
N CYS A 332 -11.97 -5.66 2.22
CA CYS A 332 -13.18 -5.72 3.04
C CYS A 332 -13.50 -7.16 3.48
N TRP A 333 -13.29 -8.14 2.61
CA TRP A 333 -13.47 -9.56 2.96
C TRP A 333 -12.64 -9.94 4.18
N TYR A 334 -11.36 -9.58 4.18
CA TYR A 334 -10.47 -9.86 5.31
C TYR A 334 -10.78 -9.04 6.56
N ALA A 335 -11.23 -7.80 6.36
CA ALA A 335 -11.70 -7.00 7.49
C ALA A 335 -12.88 -7.67 8.18
N LEU A 336 -13.87 -8.13 7.41
CA LEU A 336 -15.02 -8.88 7.93
C LEU A 336 -14.61 -10.22 8.56
N GLU A 337 -13.69 -10.95 7.94
CA GLU A 337 -13.18 -12.22 8.47
C GLU A 337 -12.59 -12.04 9.88
N SER A 338 -11.91 -10.91 10.11
CA SER A 338 -11.31 -10.57 11.40
C SER A 338 -12.33 -10.20 12.48
N MET A 339 -13.59 -9.95 12.14
CA MET A 339 -14.62 -9.58 13.11
C MET A 339 -15.09 -10.80 13.91
N THR A 340 -15.14 -10.65 15.22
CA THR A 340 -15.57 -11.69 16.15
C THR A 340 -16.97 -11.45 16.74
N ALA A 341 -17.54 -10.26 16.49
CA ALA A 341 -18.89 -9.86 16.93
C ALA A 341 -19.79 -9.55 15.72
N PRO A 342 -21.12 -9.55 15.88
CA PRO A 342 -22.02 -9.08 14.84
C PRO A 342 -21.65 -7.65 14.41
N THR A 343 -21.66 -7.39 13.11
CA THR A 343 -21.04 -6.18 12.55
C THR A 343 -22.06 -5.32 11.83
N VAL A 344 -22.09 -4.02 12.09
CA VAL A 344 -22.69 -3.01 11.22
C VAL A 344 -21.60 -2.54 10.25
N LEU A 345 -21.73 -2.90 8.97
CA LEU A 345 -20.73 -2.61 7.95
C LEU A 345 -21.06 -1.31 7.21
N ILE A 346 -20.13 -0.39 7.20
CA ILE A 346 -20.17 0.79 6.32
C ILE A 346 -19.45 0.43 5.02
N ILE A 347 -20.20 0.48 3.91
CA ILE A 347 -19.75 0.11 2.56
C ILE A 347 -20.18 1.18 1.56
N GLY A 348 -19.34 1.48 0.54
CA GLY A 348 -19.66 2.43 -0.52
C GLY A 348 -18.54 3.40 -0.82
N GLY A 349 -18.81 4.28 -1.79
CA GLY A 349 -17.85 5.19 -2.38
C GLY A 349 -17.76 5.01 -3.90
N LYS A 350 -16.69 5.53 -4.53
CA LYS A 350 -16.49 5.41 -5.97
C LYS A 350 -16.13 3.97 -6.36
N ASP A 351 -17.11 3.25 -6.92
CA ASP A 351 -16.94 1.88 -7.41
C ASP A 351 -16.01 1.81 -8.63
N LYS A 352 -15.10 0.83 -8.65
CA LYS A 352 -14.12 0.59 -9.73
C LYS A 352 -14.41 -0.70 -10.52
N GLY A 353 -15.64 -1.16 -10.55
CA GLY A 353 -16.02 -2.42 -11.19
C GLY A 353 -16.09 -3.60 -10.22
N ASN A 354 -16.29 -3.34 -8.93
CA ASN A 354 -16.31 -4.35 -7.88
C ASN A 354 -17.31 -5.49 -8.16
N ASP A 355 -16.90 -6.74 -7.89
CA ASP A 355 -17.80 -7.89 -7.79
C ASP A 355 -18.09 -8.19 -6.31
N TYR A 356 -19.26 -7.81 -5.85
CA TYR A 356 -19.68 -8.01 -4.46
C TYR A 356 -20.06 -9.47 -4.13
N ASN A 357 -20.14 -10.38 -5.13
CA ASN A 357 -20.30 -11.80 -4.85
C ASN A 357 -19.20 -12.36 -3.97
N GLU A 358 -17.98 -11.83 -4.09
CA GLU A 358 -16.81 -12.24 -3.32
C GLU A 358 -16.99 -12.06 -1.80
N ILE A 359 -17.76 -11.04 -1.35
CA ILE A 359 -18.01 -10.80 0.08
C ILE A 359 -19.42 -11.20 0.55
N LYS A 360 -20.30 -11.62 -0.35
CA LYS A 360 -21.70 -11.89 -0.05
C LYS A 360 -21.88 -12.84 1.14
N ASP A 361 -21.22 -13.98 1.12
CA ASP A 361 -21.33 -15.00 2.16
C ASP A 361 -20.77 -14.49 3.51
N MET A 362 -19.73 -13.67 3.47
CA MET A 362 -19.13 -13.05 4.65
C MET A 362 -20.09 -12.02 5.26
N VAL A 363 -20.70 -11.19 4.41
CA VAL A 363 -21.73 -10.22 4.83
C VAL A 363 -22.91 -10.93 5.50
N LEU A 364 -23.46 -11.98 4.89
CA LEU A 364 -24.58 -12.75 5.46
C LEU A 364 -24.24 -13.41 6.80
N ARG A 365 -23.00 -13.85 6.99
CA ARG A 365 -22.57 -14.52 8.23
C ARG A 365 -22.23 -13.56 9.36
N LYS A 366 -21.65 -12.41 9.02
CA LYS A 366 -21.01 -11.51 10.00
C LYS A 366 -21.81 -10.22 10.24
N CYS A 367 -22.57 -9.75 9.24
CA CYS A 367 -23.21 -8.45 9.35
C CYS A 367 -24.60 -8.54 9.98
N ARG A 368 -24.86 -7.62 10.90
CA ARG A 368 -26.19 -7.33 11.43
C ARG A 368 -26.97 -6.39 10.53
N ALA A 369 -26.26 -5.41 9.95
CA ALA A 369 -26.83 -4.38 9.11
C ALA A 369 -25.77 -3.80 8.16
N LEU A 370 -26.21 -3.12 7.10
CA LEU A 370 -25.38 -2.38 6.17
C LEU A 370 -25.74 -0.89 6.21
N VAL A 371 -24.70 -0.05 6.15
CA VAL A 371 -24.83 1.39 5.96
C VAL A 371 -24.09 1.76 4.69
N TYR A 372 -24.82 2.22 3.67
CA TYR A 372 -24.21 2.68 2.43
C TYR A 372 -23.72 4.11 2.59
N LEU A 373 -22.52 4.39 2.13
CA LEU A 373 -21.88 5.71 2.19
C LEU A 373 -21.26 6.04 0.84
N GLY A 374 -21.96 6.79 0.02
CA GLY A 374 -21.50 7.16 -1.32
C GLY A 374 -22.41 8.17 -1.98
N ALA A 375 -21.91 8.88 -2.99
CA ALA A 375 -22.71 9.80 -3.81
C ALA A 375 -23.69 9.05 -4.73
N ASP A 376 -23.38 7.79 -5.09
CA ASP A 376 -24.24 6.90 -5.86
C ASP A 376 -24.13 5.47 -5.31
N ASN A 377 -25.16 5.02 -4.60
CA ASN A 377 -25.25 3.70 -3.99
C ASN A 377 -26.11 2.72 -4.79
N THR A 378 -26.51 3.06 -6.03
CA THR A 378 -27.42 2.24 -6.86
C THR A 378 -26.95 0.80 -7.04
N LYS A 379 -25.64 0.58 -7.23
CA LYS A 379 -25.07 -0.75 -7.39
C LYS A 379 -25.14 -1.58 -6.09
N LEU A 380 -24.95 -0.94 -4.94
CA LEU A 380 -25.09 -1.59 -3.63
C LEU A 380 -26.54 -2.00 -3.37
N HIS A 381 -27.49 -1.11 -3.62
CA HIS A 381 -28.93 -1.41 -3.54
C HIS A 381 -29.30 -2.61 -4.41
N LYS A 382 -28.89 -2.58 -5.67
CA LYS A 382 -29.16 -3.67 -6.60
C LYS A 382 -28.63 -5.02 -6.15
N PHE A 383 -27.52 -5.02 -5.41
CA PHE A 383 -26.85 -6.25 -4.99
C PHE A 383 -27.30 -6.73 -3.59
N PHE A 384 -27.39 -5.83 -2.61
CA PHE A 384 -27.54 -6.20 -1.19
C PHE A 384 -28.98 -6.12 -0.67
N ASP A 385 -29.89 -5.28 -1.21
CA ASP A 385 -31.24 -5.09 -0.65
C ASP A 385 -32.08 -6.38 -0.59
N GLY A 386 -31.81 -7.33 -1.50
CA GLY A 386 -32.50 -8.62 -1.52
C GLY A 386 -32.00 -9.64 -0.49
N LEU A 387 -30.98 -9.31 0.32
CA LEU A 387 -30.36 -10.28 1.24
C LEU A 387 -31.02 -10.34 2.63
N GLY A 388 -32.04 -9.52 2.91
CA GLY A 388 -32.78 -9.56 4.16
C GLY A 388 -32.08 -8.89 5.36
N LEU A 389 -31.01 -8.13 5.13
CA LEU A 389 -30.34 -7.32 6.16
C LEU A 389 -30.97 -5.92 6.24
N PRO A 390 -31.07 -5.31 7.44
CA PRO A 390 -31.36 -3.90 7.57
C PRO A 390 -30.36 -3.04 6.83
N VAL A 391 -30.84 -2.07 6.06
CA VAL A 391 -30.02 -1.14 5.27
C VAL A 391 -30.33 0.30 5.62
N ARG A 392 -29.35 1.18 5.66
CA ARG A 392 -29.47 2.63 5.65
C ARG A 392 -28.62 3.19 4.54
N ASP A 393 -29.18 4.15 3.80
CA ASP A 393 -28.50 4.86 2.72
C ASP A 393 -28.09 6.25 3.18
N THR A 394 -26.82 6.63 2.98
CA THR A 394 -26.26 7.91 3.41
C THR A 394 -25.29 8.47 2.37
N ASP A 395 -25.22 9.81 2.32
CA ASP A 395 -24.36 10.56 1.43
C ASP A 395 -23.34 11.48 2.16
N ASN A 396 -23.25 11.32 3.47
CA ASN A 396 -22.29 12.03 4.32
C ASN A 396 -21.94 11.24 5.57
N MET A 397 -20.77 11.52 6.15
CA MET A 397 -20.25 10.76 7.29
C MET A 397 -21.04 10.98 8.59
N SER A 398 -21.63 12.17 8.78
CA SER A 398 -22.40 12.45 10.00
C SER A 398 -23.66 11.58 10.10
N ASP A 399 -24.41 11.49 9.03
CA ASP A 399 -25.62 10.66 8.99
C ASP A 399 -25.28 9.17 8.96
N CYS A 400 -24.14 8.80 8.36
CA CYS A 400 -23.62 7.45 8.39
C CYS A 400 -23.33 6.97 9.82
N VAL A 401 -22.62 7.76 10.62
CA VAL A 401 -22.30 7.41 12.02
C VAL A 401 -23.56 7.35 12.89
N LYS A 402 -24.53 8.26 12.69
CA LYS A 402 -25.85 8.21 13.37
C LYS A 402 -26.61 6.93 13.03
N ALA A 403 -26.69 6.58 11.73
CA ALA A 403 -27.34 5.35 11.28
C ALA A 403 -26.67 4.10 11.88
N CYS A 404 -25.34 4.08 11.95
CA CYS A 404 -24.62 2.99 12.60
C CYS A 404 -24.98 2.86 14.08
N ARG A 405 -25.07 3.98 14.82
CA ARG A 405 -25.45 3.98 16.25
C ARG A 405 -26.87 3.45 16.47
N GLU A 406 -27.79 3.77 15.56
CA GLU A 406 -29.18 3.27 15.62
C GLU A 406 -29.34 1.78 15.35
N LEU A 407 -28.45 1.23 14.48
CA LEU A 407 -28.48 -0.17 14.04
C LEU A 407 -27.67 -1.10 14.93
N ALA A 408 -26.66 -0.60 15.60
CA ALA A 408 -25.76 -1.39 16.44
C ALA A 408 -26.37 -1.65 17.84
N HIS A 409 -26.10 -2.81 18.38
CA HIS A 409 -26.44 -3.19 19.75
C HIS A 409 -25.18 -3.34 20.60
N THR A 410 -25.31 -3.24 21.93
CA THR A 410 -24.23 -3.52 22.86
C THR A 410 -23.58 -4.87 22.55
N GLY A 411 -22.25 -4.90 22.40
CA GLY A 411 -21.47 -6.06 22.01
C GLY A 411 -21.20 -6.17 20.51
N ASP A 412 -21.81 -5.32 19.67
CA ASP A 412 -21.54 -5.29 18.23
C ASP A 412 -20.28 -4.51 17.88
N THR A 413 -19.86 -4.65 16.62
CA THR A 413 -18.83 -3.84 16.00
C THR A 413 -19.42 -2.98 14.89
N VAL A 414 -19.08 -1.70 14.83
CA VAL A 414 -19.25 -0.84 13.65
C VAL A 414 -17.94 -0.80 12.89
N LEU A 415 -17.96 -1.24 11.64
CA LEU A 415 -16.78 -1.37 10.79
C LEU A 415 -16.90 -0.47 9.56
N LEU A 416 -16.04 0.55 9.46
CA LEU A 416 -15.83 1.31 8.22
C LEU A 416 -14.85 0.53 7.33
N SER A 417 -15.37 -0.28 6.39
CA SER A 417 -14.55 -1.02 5.41
C SER A 417 -15.20 -0.96 4.02
N PRO A 418 -15.00 0.14 3.29
CA PRO A 418 -15.92 0.62 2.27
C PRO A 418 -15.86 -0.12 0.93
N CYS A 419 -14.94 -1.01 0.64
CA CYS A 419 -14.70 -1.67 -0.65
C CYS A 419 -14.35 -0.72 -1.81
N CYS A 420 -14.55 0.58 -1.66
CA CYS A 420 -14.52 1.57 -2.73
C CYS A 420 -13.54 2.70 -2.44
N ALA A 421 -13.05 3.33 -3.51
CA ALA A 421 -12.33 4.58 -3.39
C ALA A 421 -13.22 5.68 -2.79
N SER A 422 -12.60 6.71 -2.19
CA SER A 422 -13.31 7.74 -1.40
C SER A 422 -13.60 9.05 -2.15
N PHE A 423 -13.14 9.16 -3.40
CA PHE A 423 -13.08 10.43 -4.15
C PHE A 423 -14.44 10.99 -4.60
N ASP A 424 -15.53 10.32 -4.29
CA ASP A 424 -16.90 10.79 -4.55
C ASP A 424 -17.38 11.76 -3.47
N LEU A 425 -17.12 11.48 -2.19
CA LEU A 425 -17.55 12.31 -1.04
C LEU A 425 -16.38 12.94 -0.26
N PHE A 426 -15.16 12.44 -0.42
CA PHE A 426 -14.00 12.82 0.38
C PHE A 426 -12.80 13.14 -0.49
N ARG A 427 -11.85 13.92 0.03
CA ARG A 427 -10.62 14.26 -0.67
C ARG A 427 -9.74 13.05 -0.94
N ASN A 428 -9.69 12.13 0.00
CA ASN A 428 -8.93 10.87 -0.04
C ASN A 428 -9.44 9.92 1.06
N MET A 429 -8.86 8.73 1.19
CA MET A 429 -9.26 7.74 2.19
C MET A 429 -8.87 8.15 3.61
N GLU A 430 -7.84 8.94 3.79
CA GLU A 430 -7.44 9.51 5.07
C GLU A 430 -8.49 10.48 5.58
N ASP A 431 -8.98 11.39 4.73
CA ASP A 431 -10.04 12.33 5.06
C ASP A 431 -11.33 11.60 5.46
N ARG A 432 -11.70 10.54 4.75
CA ARG A 432 -12.83 9.67 5.12
C ARG A 432 -12.64 9.05 6.50
N GLY A 433 -11.47 8.50 6.77
CA GLY A 433 -11.14 7.89 8.05
C GLY A 433 -11.08 8.89 9.21
N GLU A 434 -10.52 10.08 8.99
CA GLU A 434 -10.46 11.13 10.01
C GLU A 434 -11.86 11.66 10.38
N GLN A 435 -12.73 11.89 9.40
CA GLN A 435 -14.12 12.30 9.66
C GLN A 435 -14.86 11.23 10.45
N PHE A 436 -14.68 9.94 10.12
CA PHE A 436 -15.25 8.84 10.90
C PHE A 436 -14.75 8.85 12.35
N LYS A 437 -13.43 8.93 12.56
CA LYS A 437 -12.84 8.97 13.91
C LYS A 437 -13.34 10.15 14.74
N ALA A 438 -13.40 11.34 14.13
CA ALA A 438 -13.84 12.56 14.81
C ALA A 438 -15.30 12.46 15.26
N LEU A 439 -16.18 11.95 14.39
CA LEU A 439 -17.62 11.80 14.71
C LEU A 439 -17.87 10.69 15.73
N VAL A 440 -17.16 9.57 15.64
CA VAL A 440 -17.25 8.49 16.63
C VAL A 440 -16.79 8.95 18.01
N ARG A 441 -15.73 9.72 18.11
CA ARG A 441 -15.25 10.27 19.39
C ARG A 441 -16.14 11.34 19.98
N ALA A 442 -17.05 11.91 19.18
CA ALA A 442 -18.04 12.89 19.61
C ALA A 442 -19.40 12.28 20.03
N LEU A 443 -19.60 10.93 19.88
CA LEU A 443 -20.79 10.21 20.34
C LEU A 443 -20.88 10.16 21.86
#